data_2acdc7c5e4bcdc592a1d802c0af92d9e
#
_entry.id   2acdc7c5e4bcdc592a1d802c0af92d9e
#
_cell.length_a   1.000
_cell.length_b   1.000
_cell.length_c   1.000
_cell.angle_alpha   90.00
_cell.angle_beta   90.00
_cell.angle_gamma   90.00
#
_symmetry.space_group_name_H-M   'P 1'
#
loop_
_entity.id
_entity.type
_entity.pdbx_description
1 polymer ?
#
loop_
_entity_poly.entity_id
_entity_poly.type
_entity_poly.pdbx_seq_one_letter_code
_entity_poly.pdbx_strand_id
1 'polypeptide(L)'
;MRDILVTAIVFGALPFIFKRPWIGIMLWCWLGYMNPHRQAWGFAYDMPFAFICAVVTITAFAFSKEKKEMIWTRETVLLLIFIGWMLLTTYFAFYSELAWEQWSKVWRIQLMVFLTVMVIKERQHLHWMIWIIALSLGYYGVKGGIFTIMHGGQFRVQGPAGTFFGGNNEMALVLAMLIPLIRYLHLQESRKWIRLGLASAMVLSGVAAIGSQSRGGLLALAAMGLFLWFKSRQKFVTGIYLVIAVAIMASVMPQAWYDRMNTIKTYEEDASALGRINAWHTAFNVAKDRITGGGYEVFRAPTFRKYAPEPFRVHDVHSIYFEVMGEHGFIGFGMFILLAVFAWLRANQVIRECKNDPERKWAADLAAMIQVSLVGYGAGGAFLGLAYFDLTYHLMIVLVMVAKFSGVLDKTRSTPMMAPAKNPPPHPSSKFSHEGAGRRL
;
A
#
# COMPACT_ATOMS: atom_id res chain seq x y z
N MET A 1 30.00 6.95 14.18
CA MET A 1 29.53 5.64 14.66
C MET A 1 28.34 5.09 13.87
N ARG A 2 27.25 5.87 13.64
CA ARG A 2 26.08 5.40 12.85
C ARG A 2 26.45 5.02 11.43
N ASP A 3 27.30 5.81 10.76
CA ASP A 3 27.81 5.54 9.40
C ASP A 3 28.48 4.16 9.30
N ILE A 4 29.40 3.88 10.22
CA ILE A 4 30.12 2.61 10.26
C ILE A 4 29.16 1.45 10.53
N LEU A 5 28.21 1.62 11.45
CA LEU A 5 27.26 0.58 11.81
C LEU A 5 26.36 0.22 10.62
N VAL A 6 25.77 1.22 9.94
CA VAL A 6 24.91 1.00 8.76
C VAL A 6 25.71 0.33 7.64
N THR A 7 26.91 0.83 7.36
CA THR A 7 27.81 0.29 6.34
C THR A 7 28.19 -1.17 6.66
N ALA A 8 28.56 -1.45 7.91
CA ALA A 8 28.93 -2.81 8.33
C ALA A 8 27.74 -3.80 8.21
N ILE A 9 26.52 -3.38 8.59
CA ILE A 9 25.33 -4.21 8.44
C ILE A 9 25.07 -4.50 6.96
N VAL A 10 25.09 -3.46 6.09
CA VAL A 10 24.80 -3.63 4.67
C VAL A 10 25.84 -4.51 4.01
N PHE A 11 27.12 -4.18 4.09
CA PHE A 11 28.19 -4.95 3.45
C PHE A 11 28.37 -6.34 4.08
N GLY A 12 28.18 -6.48 5.39
CA GLY A 12 28.18 -7.76 6.08
C GLY A 12 27.04 -8.69 5.66
N ALA A 13 25.91 -8.14 5.21
CA ALA A 13 24.78 -8.92 4.69
C ALA A 13 24.99 -9.39 3.24
N LEU A 14 25.80 -8.71 2.41
CA LEU A 14 25.95 -9.04 0.99
C LEU A 14 26.37 -10.49 0.72
N PRO A 15 27.35 -11.11 1.43
CA PRO A 15 27.69 -12.49 1.22
C PRO A 15 26.54 -13.48 1.50
N PHE A 16 25.66 -13.13 2.44
CA PHE A 16 24.49 -13.96 2.76
C PHE A 16 23.42 -13.86 1.69
N ILE A 17 23.30 -12.72 0.99
CA ILE A 17 22.38 -12.55 -0.14
C ILE A 17 22.73 -13.51 -1.27
N PHE A 18 24.03 -13.72 -1.58
CA PHE A 18 24.46 -14.69 -2.59
C PHE A 18 24.05 -16.13 -2.26
N LYS A 19 24.02 -16.48 -0.97
CA LYS A 19 23.56 -17.80 -0.52
C LYS A 19 22.03 -17.91 -0.50
N ARG A 20 21.34 -16.84 -0.17
CA ARG A 20 19.89 -16.78 0.06
C ARG A 20 19.31 -15.44 -0.42
N PRO A 21 18.86 -15.31 -1.68
CA PRO A 21 18.42 -14.04 -2.26
C PRO A 21 17.28 -13.33 -1.49
N TRP A 22 16.44 -14.10 -0.76
CA TRP A 22 15.39 -13.51 0.07
C TRP A 22 15.92 -12.56 1.17
N ILE A 23 17.15 -12.77 1.65
CA ILE A 23 17.80 -11.84 2.61
C ILE A 23 17.96 -10.45 1.98
N GLY A 24 18.24 -10.40 0.68
CA GLY A 24 18.34 -9.13 -0.04
C GLY A 24 17.02 -8.37 -0.09
N ILE A 25 15.89 -9.07 -0.25
CA ILE A 25 14.56 -8.43 -0.14
C ILE A 25 14.34 -7.86 1.27
N MET A 26 14.74 -8.59 2.32
CA MET A 26 14.65 -8.11 3.70
C MET A 26 15.50 -6.87 3.94
N LEU A 27 16.76 -6.90 3.49
CA LEU A 27 17.68 -5.78 3.61
C LEU A 27 17.17 -4.56 2.82
N TRP A 28 16.66 -4.78 1.61
CA TRP A 28 16.10 -3.72 0.78
C TRP A 28 14.87 -3.07 1.44
N CYS A 29 13.95 -3.87 2.00
CA CYS A 29 12.82 -3.36 2.78
C CYS A 29 13.27 -2.54 3.99
N TRP A 30 14.29 -3.01 4.74
CA TRP A 30 14.84 -2.26 5.85
C TRP A 30 15.45 -0.93 5.41
N LEU A 31 16.23 -0.93 4.32
CA LEU A 31 16.84 0.29 3.76
C LEU A 31 15.79 1.27 3.25
N GLY A 32 14.72 0.79 2.60
CA GLY A 32 13.65 1.63 2.04
C GLY A 32 12.72 2.21 3.10
N TYR A 33 12.31 1.38 4.08
CA TYR A 33 11.32 1.81 5.08
C TYR A 33 11.94 2.47 6.33
N MET A 34 13.12 2.06 6.74
CA MET A 34 13.81 2.68 7.87
C MET A 34 14.72 3.84 7.45
N ASN A 35 15.25 3.80 6.23
CA ASN A 35 16.22 4.77 5.73
C ASN A 35 17.36 5.05 6.74
N PRO A 36 18.06 4.02 7.25
CA PRO A 36 19.00 4.19 8.36
C PRO A 36 20.19 5.09 8.01
N HIS A 37 20.57 5.13 6.72
CA HIS A 37 21.61 6.01 6.21
C HIS A 37 21.22 7.48 6.30
N ARG A 38 19.93 7.84 6.11
CA ARG A 38 19.41 9.21 6.27
C ARG A 38 19.38 9.69 7.74
N GLN A 39 19.65 8.79 8.68
CA GLN A 39 19.82 9.11 10.10
C GLN A 39 21.30 9.20 10.51
N ALA A 40 22.22 8.96 9.58
CA ALA A 40 23.65 9.18 9.73
C ALA A 40 24.02 10.64 9.37
N TRP A 41 25.19 11.08 9.78
CA TRP A 41 25.62 12.50 9.67
C TRP A 41 26.91 12.63 8.83
N GLY A 42 27.46 11.53 8.35
CA GLY A 42 28.72 11.47 7.60
C GLY A 42 28.54 10.80 6.23
N PHE A 43 29.57 10.10 5.79
CA PHE A 43 29.67 9.52 4.45
C PHE A 43 28.53 8.59 4.08
N ALA A 44 27.91 7.92 5.05
CA ALA A 44 26.82 6.97 4.79
C ALA A 44 25.53 7.66 4.33
N TYR A 45 25.37 8.97 4.57
CA TYR A 45 24.15 9.71 4.23
C TYR A 45 23.80 9.65 2.73
N ASP A 46 24.79 9.82 1.86
CA ASP A 46 24.60 9.84 0.41
C ASP A 46 24.95 8.51 -0.28
N MET A 47 25.32 7.49 0.51
CA MET A 47 25.66 6.18 -0.05
C MET A 47 24.42 5.49 -0.64
N PRO A 48 24.51 4.95 -1.89
CA PRO A 48 23.40 4.32 -2.58
C PRO A 48 23.15 2.87 -2.10
N PHE A 49 23.02 2.65 -0.78
CA PHE A 49 22.92 1.31 -0.20
C PHE A 49 21.76 0.48 -0.77
N ALA A 50 20.60 1.11 -0.99
CA ALA A 50 19.44 0.42 -1.57
C ALA A 50 19.73 -0.06 -3.01
N PHE A 51 20.46 0.73 -3.80
CA PHE A 51 20.88 0.35 -5.14
C PHE A 51 21.88 -0.81 -5.11
N ILE A 52 22.89 -0.73 -4.25
CA ILE A 52 23.88 -1.81 -4.06
C ILE A 52 23.18 -3.11 -3.67
N CYS A 53 22.29 -3.03 -2.67
CA CYS A 53 21.49 -4.18 -2.23
C CYS A 53 20.64 -4.76 -3.35
N ALA A 54 19.97 -3.93 -4.14
CA ALA A 54 19.14 -4.37 -5.25
C ALA A 54 19.97 -5.08 -6.33
N VAL A 55 21.10 -4.51 -6.75
CA VAL A 55 21.99 -5.11 -7.75
C VAL A 55 22.49 -6.46 -7.27
N VAL A 56 23.00 -6.56 -6.03
CA VAL A 56 23.48 -7.82 -5.46
C VAL A 56 22.35 -8.84 -5.36
N THR A 57 21.14 -8.43 -4.98
CA THR A 57 19.98 -9.33 -4.87
C THR A 57 19.58 -9.89 -6.24
N ILE A 58 19.49 -9.02 -7.25
CA ILE A 58 19.16 -9.42 -8.63
C ILE A 58 20.20 -10.39 -9.16
N THR A 59 21.50 -10.07 -8.99
CA THR A 59 22.61 -10.91 -9.43
C THR A 59 22.59 -12.25 -8.71
N ALA A 60 22.46 -12.26 -7.39
CA ALA A 60 22.38 -13.49 -6.60
C ALA A 60 21.20 -14.38 -7.03
N PHE A 61 20.02 -13.78 -7.25
CA PHE A 61 18.85 -14.50 -7.72
C PHE A 61 19.04 -15.03 -9.14
N ALA A 62 19.63 -14.25 -10.04
CA ALA A 62 19.91 -14.66 -11.42
C ALA A 62 20.81 -15.89 -11.49
N PHE A 63 21.83 -15.97 -10.63
CA PHE A 63 22.77 -17.12 -10.56
C PHE A 63 22.32 -18.23 -9.59
N SER A 64 21.26 -18.01 -8.80
CA SER A 64 20.74 -19.04 -7.90
C SER A 64 20.11 -20.20 -8.68
N LYS A 65 20.09 -21.38 -8.04
CA LYS A 65 19.39 -22.58 -8.54
C LYS A 65 17.87 -22.53 -8.24
N GLU A 66 17.40 -21.47 -7.61
CA GLU A 66 15.98 -21.31 -7.29
C GLU A 66 15.14 -21.16 -8.57
N LYS A 67 13.94 -21.73 -8.56
CA LYS A 67 13.00 -21.57 -9.67
C LYS A 67 12.61 -20.10 -9.80
N LYS A 68 12.79 -19.54 -11.00
CA LYS A 68 12.46 -18.15 -11.34
C LYS A 68 11.01 -18.05 -11.83
N GLU A 69 10.07 -18.43 -10.97
CA GLU A 69 8.66 -18.44 -11.30
C GLU A 69 7.97 -17.17 -10.82
N MET A 70 7.28 -16.51 -11.72
CA MET A 70 6.42 -15.37 -11.42
C MET A 70 4.99 -15.85 -11.14
N ILE A 71 4.36 -15.28 -10.12
CA ILE A 71 2.94 -15.53 -9.84
C ILE A 71 2.12 -14.59 -10.73
N TRP A 72 1.73 -15.10 -11.91
CA TRP A 72 0.89 -14.34 -12.83
C TRP A 72 -0.57 -14.34 -12.38
N THR A 73 -1.05 -13.17 -12.03
CA THR A 73 -2.44 -12.89 -11.67
C THR A 73 -2.87 -11.59 -12.32
N ARG A 74 -4.18 -11.29 -12.29
CA ARG A 74 -4.68 -10.02 -12.82
C ARG A 74 -4.02 -8.81 -12.16
N GLU A 75 -3.66 -8.90 -10.87
CA GLU A 75 -2.98 -7.83 -10.12
C GLU A 75 -1.57 -7.60 -10.64
N THR A 76 -0.78 -8.67 -10.82
CA THR A 76 0.61 -8.55 -11.30
C THR A 76 0.68 -8.17 -12.78
N VAL A 77 -0.24 -8.68 -13.61
CA VAL A 77 -0.31 -8.30 -15.03
C VAL A 77 -0.72 -6.83 -15.17
N LEU A 78 -1.75 -6.38 -14.45
CA LEU A 78 -2.17 -4.99 -14.49
C LEU A 78 -1.08 -4.04 -13.98
N LEU A 79 -0.36 -4.41 -12.91
CA LEU A 79 0.77 -3.62 -12.43
C LEU A 79 1.87 -3.50 -13.49
N LEU A 80 2.19 -4.58 -14.20
CA LEU A 80 3.18 -4.55 -15.30
C LEU A 80 2.71 -3.62 -16.44
N ILE A 81 1.44 -3.71 -16.82
CA ILE A 81 0.85 -2.82 -17.84
C ILE A 81 0.89 -1.36 -17.37
N PHE A 82 0.59 -1.10 -16.10
CA PHE A 82 0.63 0.25 -15.52
C PHE A 82 2.06 0.81 -15.53
N ILE A 83 3.09 0.00 -15.20
CA ILE A 83 4.49 0.40 -15.31
C ILE A 83 4.85 0.75 -16.76
N GLY A 84 4.43 -0.07 -17.73
CA GLY A 84 4.63 0.23 -19.16
C GLY A 84 3.92 1.53 -19.58
N TRP A 85 2.74 1.80 -19.04
CA TRP A 85 2.01 3.05 -19.27
C TRP A 85 2.74 4.25 -18.67
N MET A 86 3.24 4.13 -17.42
CA MET A 86 4.05 5.18 -16.79
C MET A 86 5.32 5.49 -17.59
N LEU A 87 5.99 4.48 -18.15
CA LEU A 87 7.13 4.68 -19.05
C LEU A 87 6.74 5.45 -20.30
N LEU A 88 5.62 5.06 -20.93
CA LEU A 88 5.11 5.74 -22.13
C LEU A 88 4.80 7.21 -21.84
N THR A 89 4.10 7.49 -20.75
CA THR A 89 3.75 8.87 -20.36
C THR A 89 4.97 9.71 -19.97
N THR A 90 6.02 9.08 -19.43
CA THR A 90 7.30 9.73 -19.17
C THR A 90 7.98 10.18 -20.47
N TYR A 91 7.93 9.35 -21.52
CA TYR A 91 8.48 9.70 -22.82
C TYR A 91 7.79 10.94 -23.43
N PHE A 92 6.48 11.10 -23.20
CA PHE A 92 5.68 12.22 -23.69
C PHE A 92 5.49 13.34 -22.65
N ALA A 93 6.30 13.40 -21.60
CA ALA A 93 6.16 14.35 -20.50
C ALA A 93 6.40 15.79 -20.93
N PHE A 94 5.71 16.74 -20.27
CA PHE A 94 5.94 18.18 -20.47
C PHE A 94 7.34 18.62 -20.04
N TYR A 95 7.87 18.01 -18.97
CA TYR A 95 9.17 18.31 -18.36
C TYR A 95 10.03 17.05 -18.36
N SER A 96 10.60 16.74 -19.52
CA SER A 96 11.29 15.47 -19.77
C SER A 96 12.38 15.15 -18.73
N GLU A 97 13.26 16.08 -18.40
CA GLU A 97 14.35 15.84 -17.44
C GLU A 97 13.84 15.42 -16.06
N LEU A 98 12.87 16.17 -15.51
CA LEU A 98 12.27 15.89 -14.21
C LEU A 98 11.47 14.59 -14.23
N ALA A 99 10.75 14.34 -15.33
CA ALA A 99 9.98 13.13 -15.49
C ALA A 99 10.87 11.88 -15.53
N TRP A 100 12.01 11.91 -16.21
CA TRP A 100 12.97 10.81 -16.23
C TRP A 100 13.66 10.60 -14.88
N GLU A 101 13.91 11.70 -14.13
CA GLU A 101 14.44 11.60 -12.78
C GLU A 101 13.44 10.85 -11.86
N GLN A 102 12.16 11.24 -11.88
CA GLN A 102 11.12 10.61 -11.07
C GLN A 102 10.86 9.17 -11.54
N TRP A 103 10.77 8.92 -12.84
CA TRP A 103 10.68 7.57 -13.40
C TRP A 103 11.83 6.69 -12.92
N SER A 104 13.07 7.21 -12.90
CA SER A 104 14.24 6.48 -12.41
C SER A 104 14.08 5.99 -10.96
N LYS A 105 13.35 6.70 -10.13
CA LYS A 105 13.03 6.27 -8.75
C LYS A 105 11.93 5.22 -8.76
N VAL A 106 10.83 5.48 -9.46
CA VAL A 106 9.62 4.64 -9.44
C VAL A 106 9.88 3.26 -10.05
N TRP A 107 10.50 3.16 -11.25
CA TRP A 107 10.72 1.87 -11.88
C TRP A 107 11.62 0.93 -11.06
N ARG A 108 12.61 1.46 -10.33
CA ARG A 108 13.47 0.67 -9.43
C ARG A 108 12.67 0.07 -8.28
N ILE A 109 11.75 0.85 -7.73
CA ILE A 109 10.82 0.37 -6.69
C ILE A 109 9.97 -0.76 -7.25
N GLN A 110 9.34 -0.56 -8.40
CA GLN A 110 8.47 -1.55 -9.02
C GLN A 110 9.22 -2.83 -9.41
N LEU A 111 10.46 -2.71 -9.88
CA LEU A 111 11.33 -3.86 -10.14
C LEU A 111 11.54 -4.70 -8.87
N MET A 112 11.82 -4.05 -7.73
CA MET A 112 11.99 -4.76 -6.46
C MET A 112 10.69 -5.34 -5.92
N VAL A 113 9.54 -4.72 -6.18
CA VAL A 113 8.22 -5.28 -5.90
C VAL A 113 8.00 -6.59 -6.68
N PHE A 114 8.31 -6.62 -7.97
CA PHE A 114 8.23 -7.85 -8.77
C PHE A 114 9.25 -8.90 -8.33
N LEU A 115 10.48 -8.48 -8.04
CA LEU A 115 11.53 -9.38 -7.54
C LEU A 115 11.10 -10.03 -6.21
N THR A 116 10.37 -9.29 -5.36
CA THR A 116 9.83 -9.83 -4.10
C THR A 116 8.91 -11.02 -4.35
N VAL A 117 8.01 -10.95 -5.34
CA VAL A 117 7.12 -12.07 -5.71
C VAL A 117 7.92 -13.30 -6.20
N MET A 118 9.01 -13.06 -6.91
CA MET A 118 9.83 -14.14 -7.47
C MET A 118 10.76 -14.78 -6.43
N VAL A 119 11.21 -14.02 -5.44
CA VAL A 119 12.22 -14.44 -4.45
C VAL A 119 11.58 -15.01 -3.18
N ILE A 120 10.46 -14.45 -2.74
CA ILE A 120 9.75 -14.93 -1.54
C ILE A 120 8.91 -16.16 -1.91
N LYS A 121 9.37 -17.34 -1.49
CA LYS A 121 8.75 -18.64 -1.83
C LYS A 121 7.95 -19.27 -0.69
N GLU A 122 8.16 -18.80 0.53
CA GLU A 122 7.62 -19.42 1.74
C GLU A 122 6.85 -18.43 2.61
N ARG A 123 5.81 -18.93 3.29
CA ARG A 123 5.05 -18.18 4.28
C ARG A 123 5.96 -17.53 5.33
N GLN A 124 6.99 -18.22 5.77
CA GLN A 124 7.90 -17.74 6.81
C GLN A 124 8.67 -16.50 6.36
N HIS A 125 9.18 -16.48 5.11
CA HIS A 125 9.86 -15.31 4.55
C HIS A 125 8.90 -14.11 4.41
N LEU A 126 7.65 -14.37 3.98
CA LEU A 126 6.63 -13.34 3.93
C LEU A 126 6.35 -12.76 5.33
N HIS A 127 6.24 -13.61 6.33
CA HIS A 127 6.04 -13.17 7.72
C HIS A 127 7.22 -12.33 8.24
N TRP A 128 8.47 -12.70 7.94
CA TRP A 128 9.65 -11.89 8.27
C TRP A 128 9.65 -10.55 7.54
N MET A 129 9.22 -10.51 6.28
CA MET A 129 9.10 -9.25 5.54
C MET A 129 8.11 -8.30 6.24
N ILE A 130 6.95 -8.78 6.69
CA ILE A 130 6.00 -7.97 7.45
C ILE A 130 6.63 -7.48 8.77
N TRP A 131 7.41 -8.33 9.47
CA TRP A 131 8.15 -7.90 10.65
C TRP A 131 9.15 -6.77 10.34
N ILE A 132 9.92 -6.89 9.27
CA ILE A 132 10.90 -5.87 8.88
C ILE A 132 10.21 -4.55 8.53
N ILE A 133 9.13 -4.58 7.75
CA ILE A 133 8.33 -3.38 7.46
C ILE A 133 7.80 -2.76 8.76
N ALA A 134 7.21 -3.59 9.63
CA ALA A 134 6.62 -3.12 10.87
C ALA A 134 7.66 -2.54 11.85
N LEU A 135 8.83 -3.15 11.97
CA LEU A 135 9.91 -2.64 12.82
C LEU A 135 10.55 -1.37 12.24
N SER A 136 10.74 -1.32 10.93
CA SER A 136 11.34 -0.18 10.22
C SER A 136 10.50 1.08 10.37
N LEU A 137 9.22 1.00 10.03
CA LEU A 137 8.29 2.12 10.16
C LEU A 137 7.86 2.34 11.62
N GLY A 138 7.75 1.26 12.40
CA GLY A 138 7.42 1.29 13.82
C GLY A 138 8.44 2.04 14.66
N TYR A 139 9.71 2.05 14.25
CA TYR A 139 10.73 2.90 14.86
C TYR A 139 10.30 4.39 14.87
N TYR A 140 9.79 4.88 13.74
CA TYR A 140 9.27 6.26 13.65
C TYR A 140 7.99 6.44 14.44
N GLY A 141 7.10 5.44 14.42
CA GLY A 141 5.85 5.47 15.17
C GLY A 141 6.10 5.55 16.68
N VAL A 142 6.99 4.70 17.21
CA VAL A 142 7.35 4.70 18.64
C VAL A 142 8.07 5.99 19.03
N LYS A 143 9.11 6.37 18.28
CA LYS A 143 9.87 7.61 18.53
C LYS A 143 8.97 8.85 18.45
N GLY A 144 8.14 8.94 17.40
CA GLY A 144 7.21 10.05 17.20
C GLY A 144 6.11 10.10 18.25
N GLY A 145 5.60 8.93 18.69
CA GLY A 145 4.59 8.85 19.76
C GLY A 145 5.13 9.31 21.10
N ILE A 146 6.32 8.85 21.49
CA ILE A 146 7.01 9.31 22.70
C ILE A 146 7.26 10.81 22.61
N PHE A 147 7.78 11.30 21.48
CA PHE A 147 8.03 12.73 21.24
C PHE A 147 6.75 13.55 21.39
N THR A 148 5.63 13.11 20.82
CA THR A 148 4.33 13.80 20.93
C THR A 148 3.87 13.88 22.38
N ILE A 149 3.99 12.79 23.16
CA ILE A 149 3.60 12.76 24.57
C ILE A 149 4.49 13.71 25.40
N MET A 150 5.79 13.63 25.21
CA MET A 150 6.76 14.44 25.99
C MET A 150 6.61 15.96 25.75
N HIS A 151 6.17 16.36 24.56
CA HIS A 151 6.01 17.76 24.19
C HIS A 151 4.55 18.21 24.14
N GLY A 152 3.60 17.41 24.67
CA GLY A 152 2.18 17.77 24.69
C GLY A 152 1.58 18.06 23.31
N GLY A 153 2.11 17.43 22.24
CA GLY A 153 1.61 17.60 20.87
C GLY A 153 1.93 18.94 20.19
N GLN A 154 2.76 19.79 20.80
CA GLN A 154 3.08 21.13 20.26
C GLN A 154 3.86 21.09 18.94
N PHE A 155 4.71 20.09 18.75
CA PHE A 155 5.57 19.97 17.57
C PHE A 155 5.08 18.86 16.64
N ARG A 156 5.24 19.08 15.33
CA ARG A 156 4.84 18.11 14.31
C ARG A 156 5.82 16.95 14.22
N VAL A 157 5.28 15.74 14.18
CA VAL A 157 6.07 14.54 13.84
C VAL A 157 6.33 14.53 12.34
N GLN A 158 7.60 14.43 11.96
CA GLN A 158 8.07 14.38 10.57
C GLN A 158 8.88 13.10 10.35
N GLY A 159 8.96 12.66 9.11
CA GLY A 159 9.83 11.57 8.68
C GLY A 159 11.26 12.06 8.34
N PRO A 160 12.14 11.14 7.90
CA PRO A 160 13.49 11.48 7.49
C PRO A 160 13.48 12.32 6.21
N ALA A 161 14.22 13.41 6.20
CA ALA A 161 14.31 14.31 5.05
C ALA A 161 14.80 13.59 3.78
N GLY A 162 14.27 13.96 2.62
CA GLY A 162 14.65 13.38 1.33
C GLY A 162 14.08 11.98 1.07
N THR A 163 13.07 11.55 1.83
CA THR A 163 12.33 10.31 1.59
C THR A 163 10.90 10.61 1.15
N PHE A 164 10.18 9.60 0.63
CA PHE A 164 8.75 9.72 0.24
C PHE A 164 7.85 10.16 1.40
N PHE A 165 8.22 9.87 2.64
CA PHE A 165 7.44 10.21 3.83
C PHE A 165 8.16 11.20 4.76
N GLY A 166 8.99 12.09 4.19
CA GLY A 166 9.74 13.11 4.95
C GLY A 166 8.86 14.16 5.61
N GLY A 167 7.76 14.55 4.97
CA GLY A 167 6.81 15.52 5.49
C GLY A 167 5.92 14.95 6.61
N ASN A 168 5.32 15.83 7.39
CA ASN A 168 4.43 15.44 8.48
C ASN A 168 3.13 14.77 7.97
N ASN A 169 2.63 15.18 6.81
CA ASN A 169 1.42 14.63 6.23
C ASN A 169 1.62 13.19 5.75
N GLU A 170 2.69 12.98 4.96
CA GLU A 170 3.07 11.68 4.43
C GLU A 170 3.41 10.71 5.56
N MET A 171 4.14 11.19 6.58
CA MET A 171 4.47 10.41 7.76
C MET A 171 3.21 9.93 8.51
N ALA A 172 2.21 10.80 8.67
CA ALA A 172 0.94 10.43 9.29
C ALA A 172 0.23 9.30 8.55
N LEU A 173 0.18 9.37 7.22
CA LEU A 173 -0.46 8.33 6.39
C LEU A 173 0.28 7.01 6.48
N VAL A 174 1.62 7.03 6.40
CA VAL A 174 2.46 5.84 6.54
C VAL A 174 2.27 5.17 7.89
N LEU A 175 2.21 5.96 8.99
CA LEU A 175 1.94 5.43 10.33
C LEU A 175 0.53 4.87 10.46
N ALA A 176 -0.48 5.50 9.86
CA ALA A 176 -1.83 4.95 9.80
C ALA A 176 -1.85 3.59 9.08
N MET A 177 -1.21 3.47 7.91
CA MET A 177 -1.09 2.22 7.15
C MET A 177 -0.32 1.12 7.92
N LEU A 178 0.61 1.50 8.77
CA LEU A 178 1.43 0.60 9.58
C LEU A 178 0.64 -0.08 10.70
N ILE A 179 -0.28 0.62 11.36
CA ILE A 179 -1.03 0.12 12.53
C ILE A 179 -1.67 -1.26 12.26
N PRO A 180 -2.37 -1.50 11.14
CA PRO A 180 -2.94 -2.82 10.85
C PRO A 180 -1.88 -3.91 10.68
N LEU A 181 -0.69 -3.59 10.15
CA LEU A 181 0.39 -4.57 9.98
C LEU A 181 0.95 -5.00 11.34
N ILE A 182 1.13 -4.06 12.28
CA ILE A 182 1.50 -4.37 13.66
C ILE A 182 0.37 -5.20 14.32
N ARG A 183 -0.91 -4.89 14.07
CA ARG A 183 -2.03 -5.67 14.57
C ARG A 183 -2.00 -7.11 14.07
N TYR A 184 -1.70 -7.34 12.79
CA TYR A 184 -1.50 -8.69 12.26
C TYR A 184 -0.41 -9.44 13.04
N LEU A 185 0.77 -8.83 13.24
CA LEU A 185 1.84 -9.44 14.01
C LEU A 185 1.43 -9.73 15.45
N HIS A 186 0.72 -8.81 16.09
CA HIS A 186 0.17 -8.99 17.42
C HIS A 186 -0.81 -10.19 17.50
N LEU A 187 -1.58 -10.46 16.45
CA LEU A 187 -2.50 -11.61 16.40
C LEU A 187 -1.76 -12.93 16.23
N GLN A 188 -0.61 -12.93 15.54
CA GLN A 188 0.18 -14.14 15.27
C GLN A 188 1.20 -14.47 16.38
N GLU A 189 1.51 -13.53 17.27
CA GLU A 189 2.53 -13.72 18.31
C GLU A 189 1.94 -14.39 19.57
N SER A 190 2.62 -15.40 20.08
CA SER A 190 2.21 -16.13 21.29
C SER A 190 2.85 -15.58 22.57
N ARG A 191 4.06 -14.98 22.45
CA ARG A 191 4.86 -14.50 23.59
C ARG A 191 4.27 -13.20 24.14
N LYS A 192 3.84 -13.20 25.41
CA LYS A 192 3.15 -12.08 26.06
C LYS A 192 3.92 -10.77 25.98
N TRP A 193 5.24 -10.79 26.19
CA TRP A 193 6.07 -9.57 26.16
C TRP A 193 6.15 -8.93 24.76
N ILE A 194 6.30 -9.75 23.72
CA ILE A 194 6.30 -9.24 22.34
C ILE A 194 4.92 -8.70 21.95
N ARG A 195 3.84 -9.38 22.37
CA ARG A 195 2.46 -8.87 22.18
C ARG A 195 2.26 -7.52 22.86
N LEU A 196 2.77 -7.36 24.10
CA LEU A 196 2.69 -6.07 24.79
C LEU A 196 3.49 -5.00 24.05
N GLY A 197 4.72 -5.30 23.59
CA GLY A 197 5.53 -4.39 22.78
C GLY A 197 4.84 -3.98 21.49
N LEU A 198 4.22 -4.92 20.77
CA LEU A 198 3.44 -4.63 19.56
C LEU A 198 2.21 -3.78 19.86
N ALA A 199 1.49 -4.05 20.97
CA ALA A 199 0.36 -3.24 21.39
C ALA A 199 0.78 -1.79 21.70
N SER A 200 1.88 -1.63 22.43
CA SER A 200 2.47 -0.31 22.73
C SER A 200 2.89 0.42 21.44
N ALA A 201 3.53 -0.29 20.50
CA ALA A 201 3.92 0.27 19.23
C ALA A 201 2.72 0.73 18.38
N MET A 202 1.59 -0.02 18.40
CA MET A 202 0.35 0.42 17.74
C MET A 202 -0.19 1.73 18.33
N VAL A 203 -0.28 1.80 19.66
CA VAL A 203 -0.76 3.01 20.36
C VAL A 203 0.16 4.19 20.07
N LEU A 204 1.47 4.02 20.23
CA LEU A 204 2.44 5.09 19.99
C LEU A 204 2.46 5.54 18.51
N SER A 205 2.28 4.62 17.56
CA SER A 205 2.14 4.97 16.13
C SER A 205 0.87 5.79 15.87
N GLY A 206 -0.24 5.46 16.55
CA GLY A 206 -1.47 6.26 16.50
C GLY A 206 -1.26 7.66 17.07
N VAL A 207 -0.63 7.77 18.24
CA VAL A 207 -0.26 9.06 18.86
C VAL A 207 0.66 9.86 17.94
N ALA A 208 1.67 9.24 17.33
CA ALA A 208 2.57 9.91 16.38
C ALA A 208 1.82 10.41 15.12
N ALA A 209 0.90 9.61 14.58
CA ALA A 209 0.10 10.01 13.43
C ALA A 209 -0.77 11.24 13.74
N ILE A 210 -1.35 11.30 14.94
CA ILE A 210 -2.13 12.45 15.41
C ILE A 210 -1.19 13.64 15.69
N GLY A 211 -0.04 13.40 16.36
CA GLY A 211 0.99 14.39 16.65
C GLY A 211 1.68 14.97 15.41
N SER A 212 1.51 14.35 14.25
CA SER A 212 1.92 14.95 12.97
C SER A 212 1.13 16.20 12.60
N GLN A 213 -0.04 16.42 13.23
CA GLN A 213 -0.99 17.50 12.96
C GLN A 213 -1.49 17.50 11.50
N SER A 214 -1.59 16.32 10.89
CA SER A 214 -2.06 16.12 9.52
C SER A 214 -3.56 15.89 9.47
N ARG A 215 -4.30 16.77 8.76
CA ARG A 215 -5.74 16.58 8.48
C ARG A 215 -6.00 15.29 7.69
N GLY A 216 -5.17 15.01 6.68
CA GLY A 216 -5.25 13.78 5.89
C GLY A 216 -4.96 12.52 6.70
N GLY A 217 -3.97 12.57 7.61
CA GLY A 217 -3.67 11.47 8.54
C GLY A 217 -4.82 11.20 9.53
N LEU A 218 -5.46 12.24 10.04
CA LEU A 218 -6.65 12.09 10.88
C LEU A 218 -7.81 11.46 10.12
N LEU A 219 -8.04 11.87 8.87
CA LEU A 219 -9.06 11.28 8.01
C LEU A 219 -8.78 9.81 7.72
N ALA A 220 -7.51 9.44 7.49
CA ALA A 220 -7.09 8.05 7.32
C ALA A 220 -7.44 7.21 8.56
N LEU A 221 -7.06 7.67 9.76
CA LEU A 221 -7.37 6.97 11.02
C LEU A 221 -8.87 6.86 11.26
N ALA A 222 -9.65 7.92 10.99
CA ALA A 222 -11.10 7.91 11.12
C ALA A 222 -11.75 6.90 10.16
N ALA A 223 -11.36 6.91 8.89
CA ALA A 223 -11.85 5.97 7.88
C ALA A 223 -11.53 4.51 8.26
N MET A 224 -10.30 4.24 8.74
CA MET A 224 -9.90 2.93 9.23
C MET A 224 -10.71 2.49 10.45
N GLY A 225 -10.91 3.41 11.41
CA GLY A 225 -11.71 3.16 12.60
C GLY A 225 -13.17 2.82 12.26
N LEU A 226 -13.80 3.60 11.39
CA LEU A 226 -15.14 3.36 10.89
C LEU A 226 -15.23 2.02 10.13
N PHE A 227 -14.27 1.73 9.27
CA PHE A 227 -14.23 0.46 8.55
C PHE A 227 -14.12 -0.75 9.51
N LEU A 228 -13.24 -0.67 10.52
CA LEU A 228 -13.12 -1.70 11.55
C LEU A 228 -14.42 -1.84 12.35
N TRP A 229 -15.08 -0.75 12.67
CA TRP A 229 -16.36 -0.76 13.36
C TRP A 229 -17.46 -1.46 12.54
N PHE A 230 -17.57 -1.14 11.24
CA PHE A 230 -18.52 -1.81 10.34
C PHE A 230 -18.26 -3.32 10.22
N LYS A 231 -16.99 -3.73 10.20
CA LYS A 231 -16.57 -5.14 10.10
C LYS A 231 -16.66 -5.90 11.43
N SER A 232 -16.70 -5.21 12.55
CA SER A 232 -16.74 -5.81 13.88
C SER A 232 -18.05 -6.57 14.13
N ARG A 233 -17.94 -7.76 14.71
CA ARG A 233 -19.10 -8.50 15.24
C ARG A 233 -19.63 -7.88 16.54
N GLN A 234 -18.77 -7.24 17.32
CA GLN A 234 -19.08 -6.58 18.59
C GLN A 234 -19.08 -5.06 18.40
N LYS A 235 -20.02 -4.56 17.60
CA LYS A 235 -20.08 -3.14 17.23
C LYS A 235 -20.10 -2.19 18.42
N PHE A 236 -20.84 -2.55 19.48
CA PHE A 236 -20.94 -1.73 20.69
C PHE A 236 -19.57 -1.60 21.39
N VAL A 237 -18.88 -2.70 21.60
CA VAL A 237 -17.54 -2.73 22.24
C VAL A 237 -16.51 -1.98 21.39
N THR A 238 -16.49 -2.23 20.08
CA THR A 238 -15.60 -1.52 19.17
C THR A 238 -15.91 -0.02 19.14
N GLY A 239 -17.18 0.36 19.17
CA GLY A 239 -17.60 1.77 19.25
C GLY A 239 -17.10 2.44 20.52
N ILE A 240 -17.20 1.77 21.68
CA ILE A 240 -16.67 2.29 22.95
C ILE A 240 -15.15 2.53 22.84
N TYR A 241 -14.37 1.57 22.31
CA TYR A 241 -12.93 1.77 22.14
C TYR A 241 -12.60 2.95 21.22
N LEU A 242 -13.35 3.15 20.14
CA LEU A 242 -13.17 4.29 19.25
C LEU A 242 -13.49 5.62 19.95
N VAL A 243 -14.60 5.67 20.71
CA VAL A 243 -14.97 6.87 21.49
C VAL A 243 -13.91 7.18 22.55
N ILE A 244 -13.43 6.17 23.28
CA ILE A 244 -12.34 6.34 24.27
C ILE A 244 -11.08 6.86 23.58
N ALA A 245 -10.69 6.29 22.43
CA ALA A 245 -9.52 6.75 21.67
C ALA A 245 -9.64 8.21 21.25
N VAL A 246 -10.82 8.61 20.75
CA VAL A 246 -11.11 10.02 20.38
C VAL A 246 -11.09 10.93 21.62
N ALA A 247 -11.67 10.50 22.74
CA ALA A 247 -11.69 11.28 23.99
C ALA A 247 -10.28 11.49 24.55
N ILE A 248 -9.45 10.43 24.57
CA ILE A 248 -8.04 10.54 24.98
C ILE A 248 -7.28 11.50 24.04
N MET A 249 -7.47 11.35 22.73
CA MET A 249 -6.88 12.25 21.74
C MET A 249 -7.26 13.71 22.05
N ALA A 250 -8.55 13.95 22.20
CA ALA A 250 -9.08 15.29 22.47
C ALA A 250 -8.54 15.90 23.79
N SER A 251 -8.31 15.09 24.82
CA SER A 251 -7.79 15.58 26.11
C SER A 251 -6.29 15.95 26.10
N VAL A 252 -5.51 15.41 25.15
CA VAL A 252 -4.04 15.54 25.13
C VAL A 252 -3.57 16.59 24.12
N MET A 253 -4.37 16.91 23.10
CA MET A 253 -3.95 17.81 22.02
C MET A 253 -3.99 19.28 22.46
N PRO A 254 -2.95 20.09 22.08
CA PRO A 254 -2.89 21.52 22.41
C PRO A 254 -3.87 22.34 21.57
N GLN A 255 -4.18 23.57 22.02
CA GLN A 255 -5.08 24.50 21.34
C GLN A 255 -4.69 24.72 19.86
N ALA A 256 -3.40 24.85 19.57
CA ALA A 256 -2.90 25.01 18.21
C ALA A 256 -3.31 23.86 17.26
N TRP A 257 -3.48 22.64 17.80
CA TRP A 257 -4.00 21.50 17.03
C TRP A 257 -5.48 21.72 16.68
N TYR A 258 -6.28 22.17 17.66
CA TYR A 258 -7.71 22.46 17.43
C TYR A 258 -7.89 23.60 16.43
N ASP A 259 -7.12 24.68 16.56
CA ASP A 259 -7.16 25.82 15.64
C ASP A 259 -6.88 25.34 14.21
N ARG A 260 -5.86 24.47 14.04
CA ARG A 260 -5.53 23.88 12.75
C ARG A 260 -6.62 22.95 12.20
N MET A 261 -7.30 22.18 13.05
CA MET A 261 -8.42 21.34 12.60
C MET A 261 -9.67 22.16 12.28
N ASN A 262 -9.91 23.27 12.98
CA ASN A 262 -11.02 24.16 12.72
C ASN A 262 -10.93 24.88 11.36
N THR A 263 -9.74 25.06 10.78
CA THR A 263 -9.60 25.62 9.41
C THR A 263 -10.25 24.75 8.32
N ILE A 264 -10.67 23.52 8.64
CA ILE A 264 -11.49 22.69 7.75
C ILE A 264 -12.86 23.35 7.48
N LYS A 265 -13.39 24.07 8.46
CA LYS A 265 -14.70 24.73 8.36
C LYS A 265 -14.66 26.02 7.51
N THR A 266 -13.51 26.66 7.41
CA THR A 266 -13.26 27.90 6.68
C THR A 266 -12.35 27.68 5.49
N TYR A 267 -12.56 26.57 4.75
CA TYR A 267 -11.68 26.17 3.63
C TYR A 267 -11.62 27.23 2.51
N GLU A 268 -12.65 28.05 2.37
CA GLU A 268 -12.71 29.16 1.40
C GLU A 268 -11.70 30.27 1.71
N GLU A 269 -11.24 30.36 2.96
CA GLU A 269 -10.21 31.31 3.42
C GLU A 269 -8.83 30.63 3.50
N ASP A 270 -8.77 29.28 3.46
CA ASP A 270 -7.53 28.52 3.52
C ASP A 270 -6.82 28.48 2.16
N ALA A 271 -5.81 29.33 2.00
CA ALA A 271 -4.99 29.39 0.78
C ALA A 271 -4.43 28.01 0.34
N SER A 272 -4.16 27.12 1.30
CA SER A 272 -3.70 25.74 1.00
C SER A 272 -4.83 24.88 0.44
N ALA A 273 -6.06 24.99 0.93
CA ALA A 273 -7.20 24.26 0.41
C ALA A 273 -7.55 24.72 -1.01
N LEU A 274 -7.64 26.03 -1.23
CA LEU A 274 -7.88 26.60 -2.55
C LEU A 274 -6.78 26.27 -3.55
N GLY A 275 -5.51 26.27 -3.11
CA GLY A 275 -4.38 25.85 -3.95
C GLY A 275 -4.50 24.39 -4.43
N ARG A 276 -4.92 23.47 -3.55
CA ARG A 276 -5.18 22.07 -3.92
C ARG A 276 -6.33 21.92 -4.91
N ILE A 277 -7.46 22.61 -4.66
CA ILE A 277 -8.61 22.58 -5.57
C ILE A 277 -8.19 23.06 -6.95
N ASN A 278 -7.41 24.15 -7.04
CA ASN A 278 -6.85 24.64 -8.28
C ASN A 278 -5.94 23.61 -8.97
N ALA A 279 -5.09 22.92 -8.21
CA ALA A 279 -4.24 21.83 -8.73
C ALA A 279 -5.07 20.63 -9.20
N TRP A 280 -6.16 20.27 -8.53
CA TRP A 280 -7.08 19.19 -8.96
C TRP A 280 -7.79 19.52 -10.27
N HIS A 281 -8.26 20.75 -10.44
CA HIS A 281 -8.80 21.22 -11.72
C HIS A 281 -7.73 21.18 -12.81
N THR A 282 -6.50 21.58 -12.48
CA THR A 282 -5.36 21.51 -13.40
C THR A 282 -5.11 20.08 -13.85
N ALA A 283 -5.06 19.12 -12.92
CA ALA A 283 -4.89 17.69 -13.22
C ALA A 283 -5.98 17.18 -14.17
N PHE A 284 -7.23 17.49 -13.88
CA PHE A 284 -8.37 17.10 -14.71
C PHE A 284 -8.29 17.69 -16.12
N ASN A 285 -7.97 18.99 -16.23
CA ASN A 285 -7.87 19.68 -17.52
C ASN A 285 -6.70 19.13 -18.37
N VAL A 286 -5.55 18.80 -17.75
CA VAL A 286 -4.43 18.14 -18.42
C VAL A 286 -4.86 16.77 -18.94
N ALA A 287 -5.51 15.95 -18.10
CA ALA A 287 -5.98 14.62 -18.51
C ALA A 287 -7.04 14.67 -19.61
N LYS A 288 -7.89 15.71 -19.64
CA LYS A 288 -8.89 15.94 -20.68
C LYS A 288 -8.25 16.31 -22.02
N ASP A 289 -7.20 17.12 -22.00
CA ASP A 289 -6.49 17.59 -23.22
C ASP A 289 -5.53 16.52 -23.77
N ARG A 290 -4.97 15.66 -22.91
CA ARG A 290 -3.95 14.68 -23.29
C ARG A 290 -4.23 13.28 -22.71
N ILE A 291 -4.32 12.30 -23.57
CA ILE A 291 -4.51 10.89 -23.19
C ILE A 291 -3.38 10.39 -22.26
N THR A 292 -2.14 10.84 -22.51
CA THR A 292 -0.96 10.48 -21.72
C THR A 292 -0.81 11.31 -20.45
N GLY A 293 -1.69 12.29 -20.19
CA GLY A 293 -1.44 13.28 -19.16
C GLY A 293 -0.22 14.16 -19.48
N GLY A 294 0.36 14.79 -18.47
CA GLY A 294 1.53 15.66 -18.60
C GLY A 294 2.88 14.98 -18.30
N GLY A 295 2.89 13.71 -17.93
CA GLY A 295 4.07 13.03 -17.40
C GLY A 295 4.37 13.40 -15.95
N TYR A 296 5.33 12.72 -15.33
CA TYR A 296 5.75 13.03 -13.96
C TYR A 296 6.12 14.50 -13.80
N GLU A 297 5.92 15.02 -12.57
CA GLU A 297 6.27 16.40 -12.20
C GLU A 297 5.50 17.47 -13.00
N VAL A 298 4.28 17.16 -13.45
CA VAL A 298 3.45 18.03 -14.28
C VAL A 298 3.02 19.33 -13.59
N PHE A 299 2.94 19.36 -12.24
CA PHE A 299 2.37 20.47 -11.45
C PHE A 299 3.35 21.64 -11.30
N ARG A 300 3.71 22.30 -12.43
CA ARG A 300 4.66 23.41 -12.54
C ARG A 300 3.98 24.68 -13.09
N ALA A 301 4.56 25.83 -12.81
CA ALA A 301 3.99 27.12 -13.19
C ALA A 301 3.52 27.22 -14.66
N PRO A 302 4.27 26.73 -15.68
CA PRO A 302 3.79 26.78 -17.06
C PRO A 302 2.53 25.92 -17.30
N THR A 303 2.40 24.78 -16.62
CA THR A 303 1.19 23.93 -16.68
C THR A 303 0.00 24.67 -16.08
N PHE A 304 0.18 25.31 -14.92
CA PHE A 304 -0.89 26.10 -14.30
C PHE A 304 -1.32 27.25 -15.18
N ARG A 305 -0.39 27.97 -15.82
CA ARG A 305 -0.72 29.06 -16.75
C ARG A 305 -1.63 28.60 -17.89
N LYS A 306 -1.51 27.36 -18.34
CA LYS A 306 -2.29 26.82 -19.48
C LYS A 306 -3.59 26.15 -19.03
N TYR A 307 -3.59 25.43 -17.91
CA TYR A 307 -4.66 24.49 -17.55
C TYR A 307 -5.41 24.86 -16.28
N ALA A 308 -4.87 25.72 -15.41
CA ALA A 308 -5.50 26.04 -14.12
C ALA A 308 -6.60 27.11 -14.26
N PRO A 309 -7.69 27.01 -13.45
CA PRO A 309 -8.62 28.11 -13.29
C PRO A 309 -7.96 29.38 -12.75
N GLU A 310 -7.01 29.23 -11.81
CA GLU A 310 -6.21 30.32 -11.26
C GLU A 310 -4.73 30.13 -11.68
N PRO A 311 -4.29 30.71 -12.83
CA PRO A 311 -2.99 30.41 -13.43
C PRO A 311 -1.75 30.74 -12.59
N PHE A 312 -1.88 31.69 -11.67
CA PHE A 312 -0.77 32.16 -10.82
C PHE A 312 -0.73 31.49 -9.43
N ARG A 313 -1.77 30.73 -9.07
CA ARG A 313 -1.80 29.97 -7.83
C ARG A 313 -1.23 28.56 -8.07
N VAL A 314 0.09 28.46 -8.12
CA VAL A 314 0.79 27.18 -8.26
C VAL A 314 0.85 26.49 -6.91
N HIS A 315 0.39 25.26 -6.86
CA HIS A 315 0.38 24.43 -5.65
C HIS A 315 0.62 22.97 -6.02
N ASP A 316 1.22 22.20 -5.12
CA ASP A 316 1.32 20.74 -5.28
C ASP A 316 -0.08 20.12 -5.16
N VAL A 317 -0.30 19.04 -5.92
CA VAL A 317 -1.62 18.40 -6.04
C VAL A 317 -2.11 17.77 -4.75
N HIS A 318 -1.21 17.28 -3.91
CA HIS A 318 -1.51 16.62 -2.63
C HIS A 318 -2.73 15.70 -2.67
N SER A 319 -2.79 14.83 -3.67
CA SER A 319 -3.81 13.79 -3.82
C SER A 319 -3.32 12.69 -4.74
N ILE A 320 -3.24 11.46 -4.24
CA ILE A 320 -2.83 10.29 -5.05
C ILE A 320 -3.69 10.11 -6.31
N TYR A 321 -4.94 10.53 -6.26
CA TYR A 321 -5.88 10.39 -7.37
C TYR A 321 -5.59 11.40 -8.48
N PHE A 322 -5.50 12.67 -8.11
CA PHE A 322 -5.23 13.75 -9.05
C PHE A 322 -3.76 13.79 -9.49
N GLU A 323 -2.83 13.29 -8.66
CA GLU A 323 -1.43 13.08 -9.02
C GLU A 323 -1.34 12.13 -10.22
N VAL A 324 -1.88 10.91 -10.09
CA VAL A 324 -1.89 9.93 -11.18
C VAL A 324 -2.69 10.42 -12.39
N MET A 325 -3.82 11.10 -12.16
CA MET A 325 -4.66 11.63 -13.25
C MET A 325 -3.92 12.71 -14.07
N GLY A 326 -3.28 13.66 -13.42
CA GLY A 326 -2.54 14.74 -14.11
C GLY A 326 -1.30 14.23 -14.81
N GLU A 327 -0.56 13.31 -14.19
CA GLU A 327 0.69 12.78 -14.71
C GLU A 327 0.48 11.72 -15.80
N HIS A 328 -0.50 10.81 -15.65
CA HIS A 328 -0.67 9.65 -16.53
C HIS A 328 -2.02 9.60 -17.28
N GLY A 329 -2.79 10.69 -17.21
CA GLY A 329 -4.10 10.79 -17.86
C GLY A 329 -5.17 9.88 -17.26
N PHE A 330 -6.36 9.87 -17.86
CA PHE A 330 -7.47 9.03 -17.40
C PHE A 330 -7.17 7.53 -17.50
N ILE A 331 -6.34 7.11 -18.46
CA ILE A 331 -5.96 5.70 -18.62
C ILE A 331 -5.11 5.26 -17.44
N GLY A 332 -4.07 6.02 -17.07
CA GLY A 332 -3.23 5.73 -15.89
C GLY A 332 -4.04 5.76 -14.60
N PHE A 333 -4.92 6.74 -14.44
CA PHE A 333 -5.84 6.83 -13.31
C PHE A 333 -6.77 5.61 -13.22
N GLY A 334 -7.36 5.19 -14.35
CA GLY A 334 -8.20 3.99 -14.41
C GLY A 334 -7.45 2.72 -14.01
N MET A 335 -6.20 2.54 -14.47
CA MET A 335 -5.35 1.41 -14.07
C MET A 335 -5.03 1.44 -12.58
N PHE A 336 -4.71 2.61 -12.03
CA PHE A 336 -4.42 2.79 -10.60
C PHE A 336 -5.62 2.41 -9.71
N ILE A 337 -6.83 2.87 -10.06
CA ILE A 337 -8.06 2.49 -9.36
C ILE A 337 -8.34 0.99 -9.52
N LEU A 338 -8.16 0.44 -10.72
CA LEU A 338 -8.40 -0.98 -10.98
C LEU A 338 -7.43 -1.89 -10.20
N LEU A 339 -6.18 -1.47 -9.98
CA LEU A 339 -5.23 -2.15 -9.10
C LEU A 339 -5.77 -2.21 -7.66
N ALA A 340 -6.28 -1.09 -7.13
CA ALA A 340 -6.87 -1.05 -5.80
C ALA A 340 -8.11 -1.96 -5.70
N VAL A 341 -8.98 -1.95 -6.73
CA VAL A 341 -10.15 -2.84 -6.81
C VAL A 341 -9.72 -4.30 -6.83
N PHE A 342 -8.74 -4.68 -7.64
CA PHE A 342 -8.26 -6.07 -7.71
C PHE A 342 -7.64 -6.53 -6.40
N ALA A 343 -6.83 -5.67 -5.75
CA ALA A 343 -6.30 -5.95 -4.42
C ALA A 343 -7.41 -6.17 -3.39
N TRP A 344 -8.45 -5.33 -3.43
CA TRP A 344 -9.62 -5.46 -2.56
C TRP A 344 -10.38 -6.78 -2.78
N LEU A 345 -10.64 -7.13 -4.04
CA LEU A 345 -11.30 -8.39 -4.39
C LEU A 345 -10.46 -9.61 -3.99
N ARG A 346 -9.14 -9.53 -4.15
CA ARG A 346 -8.21 -10.58 -3.71
C ARG A 346 -8.25 -10.75 -2.19
N ALA A 347 -8.20 -9.67 -1.45
CA ALA A 347 -8.30 -9.73 0.02
C ALA A 347 -9.63 -10.34 0.46
N ASN A 348 -10.77 -9.93 -0.14
CA ASN A 348 -12.08 -10.54 0.13
C ASN A 348 -12.12 -12.05 -0.17
N GLN A 349 -11.50 -12.48 -1.27
CA GLN A 349 -11.39 -13.89 -1.62
C GLN A 349 -10.64 -14.67 -0.54
N VAL A 350 -9.43 -14.21 -0.17
CA VAL A 350 -8.61 -14.86 0.87
C VAL A 350 -9.34 -14.92 2.21
N ILE A 351 -9.95 -13.81 2.64
CA ILE A 351 -10.70 -13.76 3.89
C ILE A 351 -11.85 -14.77 3.88
N ARG A 352 -12.63 -14.81 2.81
CA ARG A 352 -13.78 -15.71 2.69
C ARG A 352 -13.37 -17.19 2.78
N GLU A 353 -12.28 -17.56 2.10
CA GLU A 353 -11.85 -18.95 1.97
C GLU A 353 -11.02 -19.44 3.17
N CYS A 354 -10.34 -18.52 3.91
CA CYS A 354 -9.40 -18.89 4.97
C CYS A 354 -9.90 -18.61 6.40
N LYS A 355 -10.93 -17.76 6.60
CA LYS A 355 -11.33 -17.28 7.94
C LYS A 355 -11.77 -18.38 8.92
N ASN A 356 -12.35 -19.48 8.42
CA ASN A 356 -12.87 -20.59 9.23
C ASN A 356 -11.90 -21.77 9.32
N ASP A 357 -10.74 -21.70 8.69
CA ASP A 357 -9.73 -22.73 8.69
C ASP A 357 -8.59 -22.32 9.65
N PRO A 358 -8.37 -23.05 10.77
CA PRO A 358 -7.35 -22.69 11.75
C PRO A 358 -5.93 -22.60 11.17
N GLU A 359 -5.57 -23.49 10.22
CA GLU A 359 -4.25 -23.52 9.61
C GLU A 359 -4.01 -22.35 8.65
N ARG A 360 -5.08 -21.83 8.01
CA ARG A 360 -5.05 -20.73 7.04
C ARG A 360 -5.56 -19.42 7.62
N LYS A 361 -5.95 -19.38 8.91
CA LYS A 361 -6.44 -18.16 9.56
C LYS A 361 -5.46 -16.99 9.47
N TRP A 362 -4.15 -17.26 9.52
CA TRP A 362 -3.13 -16.24 9.35
C TRP A 362 -3.28 -15.46 8.05
N ALA A 363 -3.68 -16.14 6.96
CA ALA A 363 -3.88 -15.51 5.66
C ALA A 363 -5.10 -14.57 5.67
N ALA A 364 -6.20 -15.02 6.30
CA ALA A 364 -7.38 -14.19 6.47
C ALA A 364 -7.09 -12.96 7.36
N ASP A 365 -6.33 -13.14 8.45
CA ASP A 365 -5.95 -12.05 9.35
C ASP A 365 -5.05 -11.02 8.62
N LEU A 366 -4.04 -11.46 7.85
CA LEU A 366 -3.18 -10.56 7.09
C LEU A 366 -3.95 -9.83 5.99
N ALA A 367 -4.77 -10.54 5.23
CA ALA A 367 -5.58 -9.94 4.17
C ALA A 367 -6.57 -8.89 4.72
N ALA A 368 -7.20 -9.17 5.88
CA ALA A 368 -8.09 -8.22 6.55
C ALA A 368 -7.34 -6.96 7.00
N MET A 369 -6.14 -7.12 7.57
CA MET A 369 -5.33 -5.98 8.01
C MET A 369 -4.81 -5.16 6.83
N ILE A 370 -4.45 -5.79 5.71
CA ILE A 370 -4.10 -5.07 4.48
C ILE A 370 -5.30 -4.27 3.95
N GLN A 371 -6.52 -4.81 3.99
CA GLN A 371 -7.72 -4.03 3.62
C GLN A 371 -7.86 -2.76 4.47
N VAL A 372 -7.62 -2.86 5.78
CA VAL A 372 -7.65 -1.68 6.67
C VAL A 372 -6.60 -0.67 6.27
N SER A 373 -5.36 -1.12 5.98
CA SER A 373 -4.28 -0.24 5.49
C SER A 373 -4.65 0.45 4.17
N LEU A 374 -5.26 -0.28 3.22
CA LEU A 374 -5.70 0.28 1.94
C LEU A 374 -6.85 1.28 2.09
N VAL A 375 -7.76 1.09 3.07
CA VAL A 375 -8.78 2.08 3.42
C VAL A 375 -8.13 3.37 3.93
N GLY A 376 -7.15 3.24 4.84
CA GLY A 376 -6.38 4.38 5.32
C GLY A 376 -5.65 5.10 4.20
N TYR A 377 -4.98 4.35 3.31
CA TYR A 377 -4.29 4.89 2.14
C TYR A 377 -5.25 5.62 1.19
N GLY A 378 -6.39 5.02 0.85
CA GLY A 378 -7.37 5.64 -0.05
C GLY A 378 -7.99 6.91 0.52
N ALA A 379 -8.35 6.89 1.81
CA ALA A 379 -8.96 8.05 2.46
C ALA A 379 -7.95 9.19 2.72
N GLY A 380 -6.79 8.87 3.31
CA GLY A 380 -5.75 9.86 3.60
C GLY A 380 -5.06 10.36 2.33
N GLY A 381 -4.80 9.46 1.39
CA GLY A 381 -4.19 9.76 0.09
C GLY A 381 -5.03 10.68 -0.80
N ALA A 382 -6.33 10.81 -0.53
CA ALA A 382 -7.16 11.82 -1.20
C ALA A 382 -6.64 13.25 -0.99
N PHE A 383 -5.85 13.47 0.07
CA PHE A 383 -5.31 14.78 0.45
C PHE A 383 -3.78 14.79 0.59
N LEU A 384 -3.09 13.78 0.04
CA LEU A 384 -1.65 13.58 0.14
C LEU A 384 -1.06 13.01 -1.15
N GLY A 385 0.13 13.48 -1.57
CA GLY A 385 0.86 12.99 -2.74
C GLY A 385 1.77 11.82 -2.38
N LEU A 386 1.26 10.60 -2.39
CA LEU A 386 2.01 9.35 -2.16
C LEU A 386 1.58 8.25 -3.16
N ALA A 387 1.24 8.63 -4.40
CA ALA A 387 0.77 7.67 -5.40
C ALA A 387 1.81 6.58 -5.72
N TYR A 388 3.09 6.91 -5.66
CA TYR A 388 4.19 5.99 -6.03
C TYR A 388 4.95 5.42 -4.82
N PHE A 389 4.37 5.54 -3.63
CA PHE A 389 4.98 5.00 -2.41
C PHE A 389 4.97 3.46 -2.43
N ASP A 390 6.12 2.88 -2.21
CA ASP A 390 6.39 1.45 -2.35
C ASP A 390 5.53 0.55 -1.45
N LEU A 391 5.20 0.97 -0.24
CA LEU A 391 4.39 0.19 0.70
C LEU A 391 3.04 -0.23 0.10
N THR A 392 2.39 0.66 -0.64
CA THR A 392 1.09 0.37 -1.25
C THR A 392 1.18 -0.78 -2.25
N TYR A 393 2.18 -0.75 -3.13
CA TYR A 393 2.41 -1.80 -4.11
C TYR A 393 2.88 -3.10 -3.45
N HIS A 394 3.71 -3.02 -2.40
CA HIS A 394 4.07 -4.20 -1.60
C HIS A 394 2.84 -4.84 -0.96
N LEU A 395 1.92 -4.07 -0.37
CA LEU A 395 0.70 -4.61 0.22
C LEU A 395 -0.18 -5.33 -0.82
N MET A 396 -0.30 -4.78 -2.03
CA MET A 396 -1.02 -5.41 -3.13
C MET A 396 -0.38 -6.74 -3.54
N ILE A 397 0.95 -6.78 -3.65
CA ILE A 397 1.71 -7.99 -4.00
C ILE A 397 1.70 -9.01 -2.85
N VAL A 398 1.76 -8.57 -1.60
CA VAL A 398 1.59 -9.43 -0.42
C VAL A 398 0.27 -10.19 -0.49
N LEU A 399 -0.84 -9.56 -0.92
CA LEU A 399 -2.12 -10.26 -1.09
C LEU A 399 -2.06 -11.37 -2.14
N VAL A 400 -1.30 -11.19 -3.21
CA VAL A 400 -1.07 -12.23 -4.24
C VAL A 400 -0.28 -13.40 -3.62
N MET A 401 0.80 -13.11 -2.89
CA MET A 401 1.60 -14.14 -2.21
C MET A 401 0.81 -14.86 -1.11
N VAL A 402 0.01 -14.14 -0.33
CA VAL A 402 -0.90 -14.73 0.67
C VAL A 402 -1.88 -15.69 0.01
N ALA A 403 -2.49 -15.30 -1.11
CA ALA A 403 -3.40 -16.16 -1.85
C ALA A 403 -2.71 -17.41 -2.40
N LYS A 404 -1.44 -17.31 -2.82
CA LYS A 404 -0.63 -18.46 -3.25
C LYS A 404 -0.29 -19.38 -2.08
N PHE A 405 0.27 -18.84 -1.00
CA PHE A 405 0.74 -19.66 0.14
C PHE A 405 -0.40 -20.26 0.97
N SER A 406 -1.62 -19.71 0.87
CA SER A 406 -2.82 -20.30 1.47
C SER A 406 -3.57 -21.27 0.55
N GLY A 407 -3.07 -21.53 -0.67
CA GLY A 407 -3.71 -22.43 -1.65
C GLY A 407 -4.98 -21.88 -2.30
N VAL A 408 -5.29 -20.60 -2.11
CA VAL A 408 -6.48 -19.95 -2.70
C VAL A 408 -6.36 -19.84 -4.23
N LEU A 409 -5.14 -19.57 -4.75
CA LEU A 409 -4.90 -19.50 -6.20
C LEU A 409 -4.98 -20.87 -6.89
N ASP A 410 -4.63 -21.94 -6.20
CA ASP A 410 -4.61 -23.29 -6.81
C ASP A 410 -6.03 -23.82 -7.00
N LYS A 411 -6.96 -23.49 -6.08
CA LYS A 411 -8.39 -23.84 -6.21
C LYS A 411 -9.08 -23.18 -7.40
N THR A 412 -8.72 -21.94 -7.71
CA THR A 412 -9.29 -21.22 -8.87
C THR A 412 -8.84 -21.80 -10.21
N ARG A 413 -7.68 -22.48 -10.27
CA ARG A 413 -7.19 -23.18 -11.47
C ARG A 413 -7.82 -24.56 -11.65
N SER A 414 -8.32 -25.19 -10.59
CA SER A 414 -8.89 -26.54 -10.58
C SER A 414 -10.41 -26.59 -10.72
N THR A 415 -11.10 -25.44 -10.84
CA THR A 415 -12.52 -25.44 -11.20
C THR A 415 -12.61 -25.77 -12.70
N PRO A 416 -13.07 -26.97 -13.13
CA PRO A 416 -13.22 -27.27 -14.53
C PRO A 416 -14.21 -26.27 -15.13
N MET A 417 -13.83 -25.70 -16.26
CA MET A 417 -14.83 -25.10 -17.16
C MET A 417 -15.97 -26.11 -17.28
N MET A 418 -17.18 -25.74 -16.86
CA MET A 418 -18.35 -26.63 -16.94
C MET A 418 -18.32 -27.33 -18.31
N ALA A 419 -18.20 -28.65 -18.28
CA ALA A 419 -18.39 -29.45 -19.48
C ALA A 419 -19.75 -29.07 -20.07
N PRO A 420 -19.88 -28.90 -21.39
CA PRO A 420 -21.15 -28.59 -22.00
C PRO A 420 -22.14 -29.68 -21.54
N ALA A 421 -23.32 -29.23 -21.12
CA ALA A 421 -24.38 -30.08 -20.63
C ALA A 421 -24.55 -31.28 -21.57
N LYS A 422 -24.33 -32.50 -21.08
CA LYS A 422 -24.67 -33.70 -21.85
C LYS A 422 -26.15 -33.58 -22.18
N ASN A 423 -26.44 -33.67 -23.47
CA ASN A 423 -27.80 -33.73 -23.99
C ASN A 423 -28.61 -34.75 -23.15
N PRO A 424 -29.84 -34.41 -22.77
CA PRO A 424 -30.69 -35.36 -22.06
C PRO A 424 -30.84 -36.62 -22.94
N PRO A 425 -30.92 -37.83 -22.32
CA PRO A 425 -31.11 -39.04 -23.07
C PRO A 425 -32.41 -38.97 -23.92
N PRO A 426 -32.45 -39.56 -25.13
CA PRO A 426 -33.64 -39.53 -25.96
C PRO A 426 -34.78 -40.25 -25.23
N HIS A 427 -35.94 -39.61 -25.26
CA HIS A 427 -37.18 -40.20 -24.74
C HIS A 427 -37.43 -41.57 -25.37
N PRO A 428 -37.83 -42.60 -24.60
CA PRO A 428 -38.21 -43.88 -25.15
C PRO A 428 -39.47 -43.70 -26.00
N SER A 429 -39.37 -44.01 -27.32
CA SER A 429 -40.50 -44.06 -28.23
C SER A 429 -41.50 -45.13 -27.77
N SER A 430 -42.71 -44.71 -27.43
CA SER A 430 -43.85 -45.59 -27.18
C SER A 430 -44.15 -46.37 -28.44
N LYS A 431 -43.78 -47.65 -28.47
CA LYS A 431 -44.33 -48.61 -29.47
C LYS A 431 -45.75 -48.91 -29.05
N PHE A 432 -46.70 -48.30 -29.76
CA PHE A 432 -48.07 -48.84 -29.83
C PHE A 432 -48.03 -50.12 -30.71
N SER A 433 -48.20 -51.29 -30.08
CA SER A 433 -48.52 -52.54 -30.73
C SER A 433 -50.03 -52.63 -30.84
N HIS A 434 -50.53 -52.54 -32.10
CA HIS A 434 -51.84 -53.05 -32.49
C HIS A 434 -51.76 -54.57 -32.60
N GLU A 435 -52.45 -55.26 -31.77
CA GLU A 435 -52.98 -56.61 -32.04
C GLU A 435 -54.41 -56.59 -31.45
N GLY A 436 -55.42 -56.81 -32.18
CA GLY A 436 -55.73 -57.87 -33.10
C GLY A 436 -56.97 -58.59 -32.52
N ALA A 437 -58.11 -58.34 -33.05
CA ALA A 437 -59.42 -58.88 -32.69
C ALA A 437 -59.46 -60.41 -32.71
N GLY A 438 -60.31 -61.01 -31.88
CA GLY A 438 -60.68 -62.44 -31.99
C GLY A 438 -61.59 -62.94 -30.91
N ARG A 439 -62.86 -62.74 -31.02
CA ARG A 439 -63.98 -63.75 -30.96
C ARG A 439 -64.19 -64.61 -29.71
N ARG A 440 -65.50 -64.58 -29.37
CA ARG A 440 -66.35 -65.67 -28.78
C ARG A 440 -66.42 -65.77 -27.28
N LEU A 441 -67.52 -65.80 -26.64
CA LEU A 441 -68.94 -66.08 -26.72
C LEU A 441 -69.71 -65.24 -25.77
#